data_3960ff21fc8b31726c4fefe7737ae121
#
_entry.id   3960ff21fc8b31726c4fefe7737ae121
#
_cell.length_a   1.000
_cell.length_b   1.000
_cell.length_c   1.000
_cell.angle_alpha   90.00
_cell.angle_beta   90.00
_cell.angle_gamma   90.00
#
_symmetry.space_group_name_H-M   'P 1'
#
loop_
_entity.id
_entity.type
_entity.pdbx_description
1 polymer ?
#
loop_
_entity_poly.entity_id
_entity_poly.type
_entity_poly.pdbx_seq_one_letter_code
_entity_poly.pdbx_strand_id
1 'polypeptide(L)'
;LVSALTAADRKDDVAAMILVYPALCIADNARETYASADDIPEDRAEMPVGTVGSEYVKAVYNLDVYDTISAYEGDVMIIHGINDSLVPYCYSEKAIEEAYTGEGSVLIPIYGKKSTHGFEMNFEEGRDYAETVGLEFLDAHLKE
;
A
#
# COMPACT_ATOMS: atom_id res chain seq x y z
N LEU A 1 2.08 2.85 2.48
CA LEU A 1 1.85 4.18 1.91
C LEU A 1 3.16 4.97 1.72
N VAL A 2 4.04 5.10 2.76
CA VAL A 2 5.26 5.93 2.68
C VAL A 2 6.13 5.58 1.47
N SER A 3 6.43 4.30 1.23
CA SER A 3 7.20 3.86 0.06
C SER A 3 6.57 4.29 -1.27
N ALA A 4 5.24 4.18 -1.39
CA ALA A 4 4.51 4.59 -2.58
C ALA A 4 4.61 6.11 -2.83
N LEU A 5 4.42 6.92 -1.79
CA LEU A 5 4.58 8.39 -1.88
C LEU A 5 6.03 8.79 -2.18
N THR A 6 7.01 8.10 -1.56
CA THR A 6 8.43 8.37 -1.84
C THR A 6 8.79 8.02 -3.27
N ALA A 7 8.29 6.91 -3.82
CA ALA A 7 8.53 6.55 -5.21
C ALA A 7 7.90 7.57 -6.18
N ALA A 8 6.71 8.08 -5.88
CA ALA A 8 6.07 9.12 -6.67
C ALA A 8 6.88 10.44 -6.68
N ASP A 9 7.42 10.85 -5.51
CA ASP A 9 8.28 12.05 -5.38
C ASP A 9 9.66 11.85 -6.03
N ARG A 10 10.19 10.63 -6.03
CA ARG A 10 11.53 10.25 -6.46
C ARG A 10 11.52 9.30 -7.66
N LYS A 11 10.59 9.49 -8.58
CA LYS A 11 10.31 8.55 -9.68
C LYS A 11 11.53 8.19 -10.54
N ASP A 12 12.45 9.12 -10.72
CA ASP A 12 13.66 8.90 -11.51
C ASP A 12 14.75 8.11 -10.77
N ASP A 13 14.61 7.94 -9.45
CA ASP A 13 15.56 7.22 -8.59
C ASP A 13 15.09 5.78 -8.28
N VAL A 14 13.86 5.42 -8.62
CA VAL A 14 13.25 4.12 -8.29
C VAL A 14 12.98 3.35 -9.58
N ALA A 15 13.72 2.27 -9.81
CA ALA A 15 13.59 1.46 -11.02
C ALA A 15 12.31 0.61 -11.04
N ALA A 16 11.96 0.00 -9.91
CA ALA A 16 10.74 -0.77 -9.71
C ALA A 16 10.38 -0.83 -8.22
N MET A 17 9.17 -1.21 -7.87
CA MET A 17 8.71 -1.22 -6.49
C MET A 17 7.90 -2.48 -6.16
N ILE A 18 8.17 -3.08 -5.00
CA ILE A 18 7.32 -4.13 -4.43
C ILE A 18 6.64 -3.58 -3.18
N LEU A 19 5.33 -3.67 -3.15
CA LEU A 19 4.49 -3.28 -2.02
C LEU A 19 3.79 -4.52 -1.44
N VAL A 20 3.90 -4.75 -0.14
CA VAL A 20 3.22 -5.84 0.54
C VAL A 20 2.11 -5.24 1.40
N TYR A 21 0.86 -5.62 1.14
CA TYR A 21 -0.38 -5.09 1.75
C TYR A 21 -0.30 -3.58 2.04
N PRO A 22 -0.09 -2.73 1.02
CA PRO A 22 0.12 -1.30 1.21
C PRO A 22 -1.12 -0.62 1.80
N ALA A 23 -0.94 0.13 2.90
CA ALA A 23 -2.03 0.84 3.58
C ALA A 23 -2.49 2.08 2.78
N LEU A 24 -3.09 1.85 1.60
CA LEU A 24 -3.64 2.89 0.73
C LEU A 24 -5.00 3.40 1.23
N CYS A 25 -5.64 2.68 2.16
CA CYS A 25 -6.88 3.07 2.84
C CYS A 25 -6.71 4.17 3.91
N ILE A 26 -5.49 4.60 4.21
CA ILE A 26 -5.21 5.43 5.39
C ILE A 26 -5.94 6.78 5.37
N ALA A 27 -6.08 7.39 4.19
CA ALA A 27 -6.81 8.65 4.02
C ALA A 27 -8.32 8.47 4.26
N ASP A 28 -8.89 7.37 3.76
CA ASP A 28 -10.30 7.05 3.98
C ASP A 28 -10.57 6.72 5.46
N ASN A 29 -9.68 5.96 6.11
CA ASN A 29 -9.75 5.71 7.55
C ASN A 29 -9.75 7.02 8.37
N ALA A 30 -8.96 8.02 7.98
CA ALA A 30 -8.95 9.31 8.63
C ALA A 30 -10.28 10.06 8.44
N ARG A 31 -10.84 10.04 7.21
CA ARG A 31 -12.13 10.67 6.88
C ARG A 31 -13.34 9.96 7.51
N GLU A 32 -13.26 8.64 7.71
CA GLU A 32 -14.29 7.87 8.42
C GLU A 32 -14.25 8.14 9.92
N THR A 33 -13.07 8.43 10.48
CA THR A 33 -12.89 8.69 11.90
C THR A 33 -13.25 10.13 12.28
N TYR A 34 -12.92 11.11 11.42
CA TYR A 34 -13.12 12.54 11.66
C TYR A 34 -13.96 13.16 10.55
N ALA A 35 -14.99 13.93 10.93
CA ALA A 35 -15.90 14.57 9.98
C ALA A 35 -15.21 15.70 9.18
N SER A 36 -14.20 16.34 9.77
CA SER A 36 -13.36 17.35 9.12
C SER A 36 -11.94 17.29 9.67
N ALA A 37 -10.98 17.88 8.96
CA ALA A 37 -9.59 18.02 9.43
C ALA A 37 -9.50 18.83 10.74
N ASP A 38 -10.44 19.75 10.97
CA ASP A 38 -10.50 20.59 12.18
C ASP A 38 -10.96 19.81 13.42
N ASP A 39 -11.60 18.65 13.23
CA ASP A 39 -12.02 17.77 14.33
C ASP A 39 -10.89 16.86 14.83
N ILE A 40 -9.75 16.84 14.14
CA ILE A 40 -8.57 16.07 14.55
C ILE A 40 -7.93 16.75 15.78
N PRO A 41 -7.80 16.04 16.92
CA PRO A 41 -7.19 16.61 18.13
C PRO A 41 -5.77 17.15 17.89
N GLU A 42 -5.27 18.07 18.75
CA GLU A 42 -3.98 18.74 18.50
C GLU A 42 -2.76 17.83 18.69
N ASP A 43 -2.75 16.95 19.69
CA ASP A 43 -1.57 16.16 20.04
C ASP A 43 -1.60 14.75 19.46
N ARG A 44 -2.69 14.03 19.68
CA ARG A 44 -2.87 12.63 19.31
C ARG A 44 -4.26 12.38 18.78
N ALA A 45 -4.31 11.55 17.75
CA ALA A 45 -5.54 11.20 17.06
C ALA A 45 -5.72 9.67 17.01
N GLU A 46 -6.96 9.22 17.17
CA GLU A 46 -7.32 7.81 17.03
C GLU A 46 -7.44 7.44 15.55
N MET A 47 -6.93 6.26 15.20
CA MET A 47 -7.07 5.64 13.90
C MET A 47 -7.38 4.16 14.11
N PRO A 48 -7.92 3.41 13.12
CA PRO A 48 -8.17 1.98 13.25
C PRO A 48 -6.93 1.16 13.68
N VAL A 49 -5.75 1.65 13.40
CA VAL A 49 -4.46 1.03 13.79
C VAL A 49 -4.00 1.43 15.20
N GLY A 50 -4.73 2.30 15.89
CA GLY A 50 -4.38 2.84 17.22
C GLY A 50 -4.11 4.34 17.22
N THR A 51 -3.63 4.84 18.36
CA THR A 51 -3.35 6.27 18.55
C THR A 51 -2.04 6.68 17.86
N VAL A 52 -2.12 7.69 17.01
CA VAL A 52 -0.96 8.24 16.26
C VAL A 52 -0.83 9.75 16.48
N GLY A 53 0.25 10.35 16.00
CA GLY A 53 0.43 11.80 16.05
C GLY A 53 -0.56 12.52 15.14
N SER A 54 -1.18 13.60 15.62
CA SER A 54 -2.22 14.34 14.91
C SER A 54 -1.75 14.94 13.59
N GLU A 55 -0.51 15.40 13.51
CA GLU A 55 0.06 15.94 12.27
C GLU A 55 0.10 14.88 11.14
N TYR A 56 0.33 13.61 11.48
CA TYR A 56 0.23 12.53 10.52
C TYR A 56 -1.20 12.38 9.99
N VAL A 57 -2.20 12.38 10.88
CA VAL A 57 -3.60 12.23 10.48
C VAL A 57 -4.07 13.43 9.65
N LYS A 58 -3.70 14.65 10.04
CA LYS A 58 -3.98 15.86 9.26
C LYS A 58 -3.36 15.82 7.86
N ALA A 59 -2.12 15.34 7.76
CA ALA A 59 -1.42 15.21 6.48
C ALA A 59 -2.10 14.22 5.54
N VAL A 60 -2.56 13.06 6.06
CA VAL A 60 -3.22 12.05 5.22
C VAL A 60 -4.70 12.34 4.98
N TYR A 61 -5.37 13.12 5.83
CA TYR A 61 -6.79 13.44 5.70
C TYR A 61 -7.15 14.08 4.35
N ASN A 62 -6.32 15.01 3.88
CA ASN A 62 -6.52 15.73 2.61
C ASN A 62 -5.79 15.08 1.43
N LEU A 63 -5.11 13.95 1.65
CA LEU A 63 -4.32 13.29 0.61
C LEU A 63 -5.25 12.56 -0.36
N ASP A 64 -5.16 12.88 -1.66
CA ASP A 64 -5.62 11.99 -2.71
C ASP A 64 -4.51 10.96 -2.97
N VAL A 65 -4.69 9.77 -2.41
CA VAL A 65 -3.66 8.71 -2.43
C VAL A 65 -3.40 8.27 -3.87
N TYR A 66 -4.45 8.00 -4.64
CA TYR A 66 -4.32 7.41 -5.98
C TYR A 66 -3.79 8.43 -6.99
N ASP A 67 -4.26 9.67 -6.94
CA ASP A 67 -3.73 10.75 -7.75
C ASP A 67 -2.24 10.96 -7.46
N THR A 68 -1.86 10.99 -6.17
CA THR A 68 -0.46 11.20 -5.78
C THR A 68 0.46 10.06 -6.23
N ILE A 69 0.07 8.79 -6.00
CA ILE A 69 0.94 7.64 -6.34
C ILE A 69 1.00 7.38 -7.85
N SER A 70 0.03 7.85 -8.63
CA SER A 70 0.03 7.74 -10.11
C SER A 70 1.16 8.51 -10.79
N ALA A 71 1.80 9.43 -10.08
CA ALA A 71 3.00 10.12 -10.57
C ALA A 71 4.20 9.17 -10.75
N TYR A 72 4.19 7.99 -10.14
CA TYR A 72 5.19 6.96 -10.37
C TYR A 72 4.81 6.10 -11.58
N GLU A 73 5.61 6.18 -12.64
CA GLU A 73 5.36 5.54 -13.94
C GLU A 73 6.13 4.21 -14.11
N GLY A 74 6.96 3.83 -13.13
CA GLY A 74 7.70 2.56 -13.15
C GLY A 74 6.82 1.37 -12.78
N ASP A 75 7.35 0.17 -12.94
CA ASP A 75 6.63 -1.07 -12.67
C ASP A 75 6.47 -1.33 -11.18
N VAL A 76 5.29 -1.75 -10.77
CA VAL A 76 4.92 -2.00 -9.38
C VAL A 76 4.33 -3.40 -9.22
N MET A 77 4.92 -4.20 -8.35
CA MET A 77 4.28 -5.42 -7.85
C MET A 77 3.60 -5.14 -6.52
N ILE A 78 2.31 -5.42 -6.41
CA ILE A 78 1.60 -5.44 -5.13
C ILE A 78 1.32 -6.88 -4.74
N ILE A 79 1.73 -7.29 -3.53
CA ILE A 79 1.44 -8.61 -2.95
C ILE A 79 0.47 -8.40 -1.79
N HIS A 80 -0.71 -9.03 -1.84
CA HIS A 80 -1.75 -8.77 -0.86
C HIS A 80 -2.60 -9.99 -0.55
N GLY A 81 -2.85 -10.24 0.75
CA GLY A 81 -3.74 -11.29 1.21
C GLY A 81 -5.21 -10.93 0.99
N ILE A 82 -5.97 -11.80 0.32
CA ILE A 82 -7.39 -11.53 -0.01
C ILE A 82 -8.31 -11.46 1.21
N ASN A 83 -7.88 -11.95 2.37
CA ASN A 83 -8.62 -11.91 3.62
C ASN A 83 -8.07 -10.86 4.61
N ASP A 84 -7.35 -9.88 4.12
CA ASP A 84 -6.85 -8.79 4.94
C ASP A 84 -8.01 -7.88 5.38
N SER A 85 -8.30 -7.93 6.69
CA SER A 85 -9.37 -7.12 7.30
C SER A 85 -8.89 -5.78 7.85
N LEU A 86 -7.57 -5.60 7.96
CA LEU A 86 -6.98 -4.34 8.43
C LEU A 86 -6.74 -3.37 7.26
N VAL A 87 -6.22 -3.89 6.17
CA VAL A 87 -6.06 -3.16 4.91
C VAL A 87 -6.85 -3.92 3.83
N PRO A 88 -8.07 -3.49 3.49
CA PRO A 88 -8.90 -4.21 2.53
C PRO A 88 -8.22 -4.37 1.17
N TYR A 89 -8.28 -5.60 0.63
CA TYR A 89 -7.64 -5.98 -0.63
C TYR A 89 -8.05 -5.10 -1.83
N CYS A 90 -9.30 -4.61 -1.84
CA CYS A 90 -9.82 -3.75 -2.91
C CYS A 90 -9.02 -2.44 -3.12
N TYR A 91 -8.31 -1.95 -2.11
CA TYR A 91 -7.43 -0.80 -2.27
C TYR A 91 -6.22 -1.10 -3.16
N SER A 92 -5.73 -2.33 -3.13
CA SER A 92 -4.66 -2.77 -4.03
C SER A 92 -5.16 -3.04 -5.45
N GLU A 93 -6.38 -3.58 -5.61
CA GLU A 93 -7.02 -3.71 -6.91
C GLU A 93 -7.14 -2.34 -7.57
N LYS A 94 -7.71 -1.37 -6.85
CA LYS A 94 -7.84 0.01 -7.34
C LYS A 94 -6.49 0.65 -7.69
N ALA A 95 -5.43 0.40 -6.92
CA ALA A 95 -4.12 0.96 -7.21
C ALA A 95 -3.54 0.48 -8.55
N ILE A 96 -3.69 -0.79 -8.87
CA ILE A 96 -3.26 -1.34 -10.18
C ILE A 96 -4.16 -0.86 -11.32
N GLU A 97 -5.46 -0.71 -11.07
CA GLU A 97 -6.41 -0.29 -12.11
C GLU A 97 -6.30 1.21 -12.43
N GLU A 98 -6.08 2.06 -11.44
CA GLU A 98 -6.20 3.51 -11.59
C GLU A 98 -4.88 4.29 -11.47
N ALA A 99 -3.87 3.76 -10.75
CA ALA A 99 -2.66 4.52 -10.45
C ALA A 99 -1.38 3.92 -11.08
N TYR A 100 -1.18 2.62 -10.97
CA TYR A 100 0.05 1.99 -11.46
C TYR A 100 -0.17 1.37 -12.84
N THR A 101 -0.06 2.20 -13.87
CA THR A 101 -0.38 1.83 -15.27
C THR A 101 0.84 1.35 -16.07
N GLY A 102 2.01 1.16 -15.46
CA GLY A 102 3.19 0.55 -16.07
C GLY A 102 2.86 -0.85 -16.61
N GLU A 103 3.35 -1.21 -17.81
CA GLU A 103 3.03 -2.49 -18.46
C GLU A 103 3.46 -3.72 -17.64
N GLY A 104 4.48 -3.58 -16.79
CA GLY A 104 4.97 -4.62 -15.86
C GLY A 104 4.30 -4.57 -14.49
N SER A 105 3.36 -3.65 -14.23
CA SER A 105 2.69 -3.56 -12.95
C SER A 105 1.69 -4.69 -12.73
N VAL A 106 1.72 -5.32 -11.55
CA VAL A 106 0.94 -6.53 -11.26
C VAL A 106 0.46 -6.60 -9.81
N LEU A 107 -0.75 -7.13 -9.62
CA LEU A 107 -1.28 -7.50 -8.30
C LEU A 107 -1.18 -9.02 -8.13
N ILE A 108 -0.50 -9.45 -7.07
CA ILE A 108 -0.31 -10.84 -6.68
C ILE A 108 -1.23 -11.15 -5.48
N PRO A 109 -2.35 -11.83 -5.69
CA PRO A 109 -3.23 -12.22 -4.60
C PRO A 109 -2.66 -13.41 -3.83
N ILE A 110 -2.62 -13.31 -2.51
CA ILE A 110 -2.33 -14.45 -1.63
C ILE A 110 -3.67 -15.06 -1.19
N TYR A 111 -3.90 -16.31 -1.61
CA TYR A 111 -5.11 -17.05 -1.31
C TYR A 111 -4.98 -17.90 -0.05
N GLY A 112 -6.13 -18.27 0.54
CA GLY A 112 -6.22 -19.17 1.68
C GLY A 112 -6.73 -18.49 2.95
N LYS A 113 -7.15 -19.29 3.92
CA LYS A 113 -7.77 -18.76 5.17
C LYS A 113 -6.84 -17.92 6.03
N LYS A 114 -5.53 -18.06 5.86
CA LYS A 114 -4.49 -17.33 6.59
C LYS A 114 -3.92 -16.13 5.82
N SER A 115 -4.48 -15.82 4.65
CA SER A 115 -4.08 -14.67 3.83
C SER A 115 -4.61 -13.35 4.41
N THR A 116 -4.36 -13.13 5.69
CA THR A 116 -4.72 -11.93 6.45
C THR A 116 -3.58 -10.92 6.44
N HIS A 117 -3.74 -9.77 7.11
CA HIS A 117 -2.65 -8.83 7.32
C HIS A 117 -1.47 -9.50 8.04
N GLY A 118 -0.26 -9.33 7.55
CA GLY A 118 0.93 -10.03 8.10
C GLY A 118 0.93 -11.53 7.79
N PHE A 119 0.38 -11.96 6.64
CA PHE A 119 0.30 -13.36 6.24
C PHE A 119 1.67 -14.05 6.26
N GLU A 120 2.74 -13.34 5.96
CA GLU A 120 4.11 -13.86 5.94
C GLU A 120 4.61 -14.38 7.30
N MET A 121 4.01 -13.93 8.39
CA MET A 121 4.36 -14.40 9.75
C MET A 121 3.66 -15.69 10.15
N ASN A 122 2.51 -16.00 9.56
CA ASN A 122 1.64 -17.08 10.02
C ASN A 122 1.13 -18.03 8.92
N PHE A 123 1.56 -17.81 7.68
CA PHE A 123 1.18 -18.59 6.51
C PHE A 123 2.40 -18.88 5.63
N GLU A 124 3.11 -19.98 5.92
CA GLU A 124 4.39 -20.35 5.28
C GLU A 124 4.28 -20.45 3.76
N GLU A 125 3.27 -21.14 3.25
CA GLU A 125 3.06 -21.27 1.80
C GLU A 125 2.81 -19.92 1.12
N GLY A 126 2.09 -19.02 1.80
CA GLY A 126 1.84 -17.66 1.29
C GLY A 126 3.10 -16.80 1.28
N ARG A 127 3.92 -16.90 2.33
CA ARG A 127 5.21 -16.24 2.40
C ARG A 127 6.15 -16.74 1.31
N ASP A 128 6.34 -18.05 1.19
CA ASP A 128 7.28 -18.66 0.24
C ASP A 128 6.89 -18.32 -1.20
N TYR A 129 5.57 -18.29 -1.48
CA TYR A 129 5.07 -17.83 -2.78
C TYR A 129 5.38 -16.33 -3.01
N ALA A 130 5.11 -15.48 -2.03
CA ALA A 130 5.38 -14.04 -2.11
C ALA A 130 6.88 -13.75 -2.32
N GLU A 131 7.76 -14.46 -1.61
CA GLU A 131 9.21 -14.36 -1.78
C GLU A 131 9.63 -14.79 -3.19
N THR A 132 9.11 -15.90 -3.70
CA THR A 132 9.43 -16.40 -5.03
C THR A 132 9.07 -15.39 -6.11
N VAL A 133 7.82 -14.92 -6.15
CA VAL A 133 7.37 -13.97 -7.19
C VAL A 133 8.05 -12.62 -7.04
N GLY A 134 8.34 -12.19 -5.81
CA GLY A 134 9.06 -10.95 -5.53
C GLY A 134 10.51 -11.00 -6.07
N LEU A 135 11.22 -12.10 -5.87
CA LEU A 135 12.57 -12.27 -6.39
C LEU A 135 12.58 -12.33 -7.93
N GLU A 136 11.62 -13.02 -8.55
CA GLU A 136 11.48 -13.04 -10.01
C GLU A 136 11.23 -11.65 -10.58
N PHE A 137 10.39 -10.86 -9.93
CA PHE A 137 10.11 -9.48 -10.32
C PHE A 137 11.36 -8.60 -10.21
N LEU A 138 12.09 -8.65 -9.10
CA LEU A 138 13.33 -7.91 -8.92
C LEU A 138 14.39 -8.31 -9.95
N ASP A 139 14.55 -9.61 -10.20
CA ASP A 139 15.48 -10.14 -11.20
C ASP A 139 15.18 -9.59 -12.60
N ALA A 140 13.91 -9.42 -12.95
CA ALA A 140 13.51 -8.85 -14.24
C ALA A 140 13.86 -7.37 -14.40
N HIS A 141 13.85 -6.60 -13.29
CA HIS A 141 14.06 -5.14 -13.28
C HIS A 141 15.46 -4.70 -12.89
N LEU A 142 16.28 -5.60 -12.34
CA LEU A 142 17.66 -5.31 -11.94
C LEU A 142 18.72 -5.82 -12.95
N LYS A 143 18.30 -6.49 -14.01
CA LYS A 143 19.22 -6.91 -15.10
C LYS A 143 19.42 -5.71 -16.03
N GLU A 144 20.60 -5.10 -15.92
CA GLU A 144 21.16 -4.23 -16.96
C GLU A 144 21.57 -5.05 -18.20
#